data_dae6802fe112dc97512522d56994b2c6
#
_entry.id   dae6802fe112dc97512522d56994b2c6
#
_cell.length_a   1.000
_cell.length_b   1.000
_cell.length_c   1.000
_cell.angle_alpha   90.00
_cell.angle_beta   90.00
_cell.angle_gamma   90.00
#
_symmetry.space_group_name_H-M   'P 1'
#
loop_
_entity.id
_entity.type
_entity.pdbx_description
1 polymer ?
#
loop_
_entity_poly.entity_id
_entity_poly.type
_entity_poly.pdbx_seq_one_letter_code
_entity_poly.pdbx_strand_id
1 'polypeptide(L)'
;IIDTPAEEALKHGFDLNLKSDELNAFVEDALDDLEWEEKAATAIKWARLYGGALIVMLIDDGRGLEEPVDWEHIRSIDELRVYERSIVQPDYTSLYQQDYGGKGVGNRVSKFGQPEYYYVSSIYGSFKVHESRCLVFRNGVLPEQTSNATYLFWGMPEYVRIRRALRE
;
A
#
# COMPACT_ATOMS: atom_id res chain seq x y z
N ILE A 1 -11.35 -10.27 -15.55
CA ILE A 1 -9.86 -10.34 -15.47
C ILE A 1 -9.31 -9.45 -14.34
N ILE A 2 -9.84 -8.25 -14.15
CA ILE A 2 -9.38 -7.34 -13.09
C ILE A 2 -10.15 -7.57 -11.78
N ASP A 3 -11.47 -7.53 -11.84
CA ASP A 3 -12.34 -7.54 -10.66
C ASP A 3 -12.40 -8.91 -9.97
N THR A 4 -12.67 -9.97 -10.74
CA THR A 4 -12.85 -11.32 -10.20
C THR A 4 -11.73 -11.79 -9.25
N PRO A 5 -10.42 -11.64 -9.60
CA PRO A 5 -9.37 -12.04 -8.67
C PRO A 5 -9.31 -11.20 -7.39
N ALA A 6 -9.69 -9.92 -7.44
CA ALA A 6 -9.74 -9.07 -6.26
C ALA A 6 -10.92 -9.46 -5.35
N GLU A 7 -12.07 -9.74 -5.95
CA GLU A 7 -13.26 -10.19 -5.23
C GLU A 7 -13.06 -11.59 -4.63
N GLU A 8 -12.46 -12.52 -5.36
CA GLU A 8 -12.14 -13.85 -4.83
C GLU A 8 -11.10 -13.82 -3.71
N ALA A 9 -10.13 -12.89 -3.77
CA ALA A 9 -9.11 -12.76 -2.72
C ALA A 9 -9.69 -12.31 -1.37
N LEU A 10 -10.77 -11.53 -1.39
CA LEU A 10 -11.42 -10.98 -0.20
C LEU A 10 -12.74 -11.67 0.15
N LYS A 11 -13.22 -12.62 -0.68
CA LYS A 11 -14.53 -13.28 -0.54
C LYS A 11 -14.76 -13.95 0.80
N HIS A 12 -13.72 -14.43 1.43
CA HIS A 12 -13.81 -15.14 2.71
C HIS A 12 -13.36 -14.28 3.89
N GLY A 13 -13.11 -12.97 3.64
CA GLY A 13 -12.57 -12.08 4.66
C GLY A 13 -11.21 -12.56 5.15
N PHE A 14 -10.89 -12.22 6.36
CA PHE A 14 -9.69 -12.72 7.06
C PHE A 14 -10.05 -12.99 8.52
N ASP A 15 -9.53 -14.08 9.06
CA ASP A 15 -9.71 -14.41 10.46
C ASP A 15 -8.59 -13.77 11.29
N LEU A 16 -8.98 -12.94 12.24
CA LEU A 16 -8.06 -12.39 13.23
C LEU A 16 -7.85 -13.41 14.35
N ASN A 17 -6.63 -13.87 14.51
CA ASN A 17 -6.28 -14.80 15.59
C ASN A 17 -5.51 -14.05 16.70
N LEU A 18 -6.20 -13.13 17.38
CA LEU A 18 -5.67 -12.41 18.51
C LEU A 18 -5.88 -13.20 19.81
N LYS A 19 -5.24 -12.74 20.89
CA LYS A 19 -5.22 -13.46 22.17
C LYS A 19 -6.56 -13.50 22.91
N SER A 20 -7.54 -12.69 22.51
CA SER A 20 -8.87 -12.68 23.11
C SER A 20 -9.96 -12.35 22.08
N ASP A 21 -11.14 -12.92 22.28
CA ASP A 21 -12.31 -12.68 21.41
C ASP A 21 -12.76 -11.22 21.48
N GLU A 22 -12.58 -10.55 22.61
CA GLU A 22 -12.91 -9.12 22.76
C GLU A 22 -12.02 -8.24 21.90
N LEU A 23 -10.72 -8.57 21.80
CA LEU A 23 -9.77 -7.86 20.93
C LEU A 23 -10.06 -8.13 19.45
N ASN A 24 -10.47 -9.35 19.10
CA ASN A 24 -10.89 -9.67 17.74
C ASN A 24 -12.07 -8.81 17.33
N ALA A 25 -13.13 -8.80 18.13
CA ALA A 25 -14.34 -8.01 17.87
C ALA A 25 -14.02 -6.50 17.75
N PHE A 26 -13.19 -5.97 18.65
CA PHE A 26 -12.79 -4.56 18.61
C PHE A 26 -12.03 -4.19 17.32
N VAL A 27 -11.11 -5.06 16.88
CA VAL A 27 -10.35 -4.81 15.64
C VAL A 27 -11.23 -5.00 14.41
N GLU A 28 -12.14 -5.98 14.40
CA GLU A 28 -13.12 -6.16 13.33
C GLU A 28 -14.00 -4.92 13.17
N ASP A 29 -14.58 -4.42 14.26
CA ASP A 29 -15.39 -3.19 14.25
C ASP A 29 -14.59 -1.99 13.72
N ALA A 30 -13.32 -1.84 14.14
CA ALA A 30 -12.48 -0.75 13.68
C ALA A 30 -12.12 -0.86 12.18
N LEU A 31 -11.96 -2.06 11.66
CA LEU A 31 -11.71 -2.30 10.24
C LEU A 31 -12.96 -2.06 9.40
N ASP A 32 -14.14 -2.41 9.92
CA ASP A 32 -15.43 -2.13 9.29
C ASP A 32 -15.68 -0.61 9.21
N ASP A 33 -15.42 0.12 10.29
CA ASP A 33 -15.52 1.59 10.32
C ASP A 33 -14.59 2.26 9.29
N LEU A 34 -13.42 1.68 9.03
CA LEU A 34 -12.48 2.14 8.02
C LEU A 34 -12.83 1.67 6.59
N GLU A 35 -13.87 0.89 6.40
CA GLU A 35 -14.26 0.28 5.12
C GLU A 35 -13.09 -0.51 4.50
N TRP A 36 -12.31 -1.21 5.36
CA TRP A 36 -11.07 -1.84 4.95
C TRP A 36 -11.20 -2.78 3.74
N GLU A 37 -12.20 -3.66 3.74
CA GLU A 37 -12.39 -4.63 2.66
C GLU A 37 -12.63 -3.96 1.31
N GLU A 38 -13.47 -2.92 1.27
CA GLU A 38 -13.76 -2.16 0.05
C GLU A 38 -12.53 -1.41 -0.44
N LYS A 39 -11.80 -0.74 0.49
CA LYS A 39 -10.56 -0.03 0.15
C LYS A 39 -9.48 -0.97 -0.35
N ALA A 40 -9.31 -2.13 0.29
CA ALA A 40 -8.36 -3.16 -0.13
C ALA A 40 -8.74 -3.76 -1.49
N ALA A 41 -10.03 -4.09 -1.72
CA ALA A 41 -10.51 -4.56 -3.02
C ALA A 41 -10.20 -3.54 -4.12
N THR A 42 -10.47 -2.27 -3.87
CA THR A 42 -10.20 -1.18 -4.80
C THR A 42 -8.70 -1.06 -5.09
N ALA A 43 -7.86 -1.12 -4.07
CA ALA A 43 -6.41 -1.06 -4.23
C ALA A 43 -5.87 -2.26 -5.04
N ILE A 44 -6.38 -3.46 -4.81
CA ILE A 44 -6.02 -4.66 -5.59
C ILE A 44 -6.46 -4.50 -7.06
N LYS A 45 -7.70 -4.06 -7.32
CA LYS A 45 -8.21 -3.80 -8.66
C LYS A 45 -7.34 -2.78 -9.41
N TRP A 46 -7.00 -1.68 -8.77
CA TRP A 46 -6.15 -0.64 -9.36
C TRP A 46 -4.70 -1.09 -9.52
N ALA A 47 -4.17 -1.86 -8.56
CA ALA A 47 -2.84 -2.45 -8.73
C ALA A 47 -2.78 -3.37 -9.95
N ARG A 48 -3.80 -4.17 -10.20
CA ARG A 48 -3.90 -5.02 -11.39
C ARG A 48 -4.05 -4.21 -12.68
N LEU A 49 -4.87 -3.16 -12.66
CA LEU A 49 -5.15 -2.33 -13.83
C LEU A 49 -3.95 -1.46 -14.21
N TYR A 50 -3.39 -0.73 -13.24
CA TYR A 50 -2.34 0.26 -13.47
C TYR A 50 -0.93 -0.22 -13.12
N GLY A 51 -0.81 -1.39 -12.49
CA GLY A 51 0.45 -1.94 -12.00
C GLY A 51 0.76 -1.57 -10.54
N GLY A 52 0.00 -0.65 -9.95
CA GLY A 52 0.17 -0.26 -8.56
C GLY A 52 -0.96 0.61 -8.03
N ALA A 53 -1.12 0.59 -6.72
CA ALA A 53 -2.00 1.46 -5.96
C ALA A 53 -1.38 1.76 -4.59
N LEU A 54 -1.79 2.85 -3.99
CA LEU A 54 -1.36 3.29 -2.67
C LEU A 54 -2.58 3.51 -1.80
N ILE A 55 -2.60 2.92 -0.60
CA ILE A 55 -3.52 3.35 0.45
C ILE A 55 -2.74 4.24 1.40
N VAL A 56 -3.20 5.46 1.59
CA VAL A 56 -2.68 6.38 2.61
C VAL A 56 -3.56 6.26 3.84
N MET A 57 -2.92 5.99 4.98
CA MET A 57 -3.56 5.94 6.28
C MET A 57 -3.47 7.32 6.92
N LEU A 58 -4.61 7.96 7.18
CA LEU A 58 -4.68 9.19 7.96
C LEU A 58 -4.65 8.83 9.44
N ILE A 59 -3.45 8.90 10.03
CA ILE A 59 -3.19 8.52 11.42
C ILE A 59 -3.02 9.78 12.26
N ASP A 60 -3.81 9.91 13.31
CA ASP A 60 -3.62 10.94 14.35
C ASP A 60 -2.57 10.46 15.36
N ASP A 61 -1.35 10.86 15.14
CA ASP A 61 -0.21 10.69 16.05
C ASP A 61 0.40 12.05 16.46
N GLY A 62 -0.30 13.14 16.10
CA GLY A 62 0.16 14.51 16.32
C GLY A 62 1.23 14.99 15.35
N ARG A 63 1.58 14.21 14.31
CA ARG A 63 2.58 14.54 13.28
C ARG A 63 1.94 14.74 11.91
N GLY A 64 2.66 15.40 11.01
CA GLY A 64 2.24 15.58 9.62
C GLY A 64 2.40 14.32 8.76
N LEU A 65 1.77 14.33 7.58
CA LEU A 65 1.86 13.20 6.63
C LEU A 65 3.28 12.94 6.12
N GLU A 66 4.13 13.95 6.12
CA GLU A 66 5.53 13.86 5.68
C GLU A 66 6.45 13.24 6.74
N GLU A 67 5.99 13.16 7.99
CA GLU A 67 6.77 12.61 9.07
C GLU A 67 6.47 11.11 9.27
N PRO A 68 7.48 10.31 9.69
CA PRO A 68 7.25 8.92 10.05
C PRO A 68 6.18 8.79 11.14
N VAL A 69 5.41 7.69 11.07
CA VAL A 69 4.42 7.38 12.12
C VAL A 69 5.11 7.21 13.47
N ASP A 70 4.58 7.90 14.47
CA ASP A 70 4.95 7.69 15.86
C ASP A 70 4.08 6.58 16.47
N TRP A 71 4.56 5.34 16.36
CA TRP A 71 3.83 4.15 16.80
C TRP A 71 3.47 4.12 18.29
N GLU A 72 4.17 4.94 19.11
CA GLU A 72 3.92 5.00 20.55
C GLU A 72 2.80 5.99 20.91
N HIS A 73 2.48 6.92 20.00
CA HIS A 73 1.54 8.01 20.26
C HIS A 73 0.34 8.02 19.30
N ILE A 74 0.05 6.89 18.66
CA ILE A 74 -1.15 6.78 17.81
C ILE A 74 -2.39 6.90 18.68
N ARG A 75 -3.30 7.82 18.31
CA ARG A 75 -4.61 8.03 18.94
C ARG A 75 -5.72 7.34 18.16
N SER A 76 -5.68 7.49 16.83
CA SER A 76 -6.68 6.92 15.93
C SER A 76 -6.10 6.72 14.52
N ILE A 77 -6.78 5.92 13.75
CA ILE A 77 -6.67 5.90 12.28
C ILE A 77 -8.01 6.45 11.78
N ASP A 78 -7.98 7.66 11.23
CA ASP A 78 -9.21 8.38 10.92
C ASP A 78 -9.82 7.95 9.59
N GLU A 79 -8.99 7.63 8.61
CA GLU A 79 -9.44 7.31 7.26
C GLU A 79 -8.38 6.54 6.47
N LEU A 80 -8.83 5.70 5.54
CA LEU A 80 -8.02 5.08 4.50
C LEU A 80 -8.37 5.71 3.15
N ARG A 81 -7.39 6.26 2.45
CA ARG A 81 -7.56 6.83 1.11
C ARG A 81 -6.80 6.05 0.06
N VAL A 82 -7.50 5.57 -0.94
CA VAL A 82 -6.90 4.79 -2.03
C VAL A 82 -6.55 5.72 -3.19
N TYR A 83 -5.33 5.57 -3.69
CA TYR A 83 -4.81 6.32 -4.84
C TYR A 83 -4.25 5.36 -5.87
N GLU A 84 -4.58 5.57 -7.12
CA GLU A 84 -4.04 4.79 -8.22
C GLU A 84 -2.65 5.29 -8.64
N ARG A 85 -1.87 4.42 -9.27
CA ARG A 85 -0.48 4.71 -9.67
C ARG A 85 -0.30 6.00 -10.47
N SER A 86 -1.26 6.37 -11.33
CA SER A 86 -1.06 7.51 -12.26
C SER A 86 -0.92 8.85 -11.56
N ILE A 87 -1.48 8.96 -10.33
CA ILE A 87 -1.42 10.17 -9.51
C ILE A 87 -0.45 10.04 -8.34
N VAL A 88 0.26 8.91 -8.22
CA VAL A 88 1.23 8.65 -7.16
C VAL A 88 2.62 8.47 -7.74
N GLN A 89 3.56 9.31 -7.33
CA GLN A 89 4.95 9.24 -7.74
C GLN A 89 5.85 8.95 -6.55
N PRO A 90 6.60 7.83 -6.57
CA PRO A 90 7.65 7.58 -5.58
C PRO A 90 8.74 8.65 -5.64
N ASP A 91 9.29 9.02 -4.49
CA ASP A 91 10.43 9.93 -4.44
C ASP A 91 11.72 9.18 -4.76
N TYR A 92 12.27 9.41 -5.95
CA TYR A 92 13.52 8.77 -6.41
C TYR A 92 14.77 9.35 -5.78
N THR A 93 14.66 10.48 -5.10
CA THR A 93 15.79 11.17 -4.47
C THR A 93 15.99 10.76 -3.03
N SER A 94 14.94 10.26 -2.38
CA SER A 94 14.94 9.78 -1.01
C SER A 94 14.66 8.29 -0.97
N LEU A 95 15.72 7.49 -1.19
CA LEU A 95 15.65 6.04 -1.05
C LEU A 95 16.35 5.61 0.23
N TYR A 96 15.86 4.58 0.86
CA TYR A 96 16.53 3.97 2.01
C TYR A 96 17.92 3.48 1.62
N GLN A 97 18.97 4.15 2.13
CA GLN A 97 20.37 3.81 1.85
C GLN A 97 20.89 2.67 2.73
N GLN A 98 20.24 2.44 3.87
CA GLN A 98 20.60 1.39 4.82
C GLN A 98 19.38 0.57 5.15
N ASP A 99 19.60 -0.72 5.38
CA ASP A 99 18.59 -1.56 5.96
C ASP A 99 18.44 -1.22 7.44
N TYR A 100 17.52 -0.34 7.76
CA TYR A 100 17.13 -0.06 9.14
C TYR A 100 16.32 -1.20 9.76
N GLY A 101 16.52 -2.43 9.30
CA GLY A 101 16.02 -3.63 9.93
C GLY A 101 16.47 -3.65 11.38
N GLY A 102 15.68 -2.99 12.25
CA GLY A 102 16.04 -2.75 13.63
C GLY A 102 16.45 -4.04 14.34
N LYS A 103 17.44 -3.93 15.17
CA LYS A 103 17.86 -4.98 16.10
C LYS A 103 16.65 -5.41 16.93
N GLY A 104 16.13 -6.58 16.66
CA GLY A 104 15.16 -7.22 17.51
C GLY A 104 13.75 -7.32 16.88
N VAL A 105 13.28 -8.53 16.91
CA VAL A 105 11.92 -9.01 16.70
C VAL A 105 11.43 -9.06 15.24
N GLY A 106 11.51 -10.25 14.66
CA GLY A 106 10.77 -10.67 13.48
C GLY A 106 11.50 -10.47 12.16
N ASN A 107 11.14 -11.28 11.18
CA ASN A 107 11.58 -11.20 9.79
C ASN A 107 11.16 -9.84 9.17
N ARG A 108 11.95 -8.81 9.37
CA ARG A 108 11.73 -7.54 8.67
C ARG A 108 12.29 -7.64 7.26
N VAL A 109 11.43 -7.40 6.29
CA VAL A 109 11.86 -7.25 4.90
C VAL A 109 12.76 -6.02 4.81
N SER A 110 13.91 -6.16 4.14
CA SER A 110 14.81 -5.05 3.88
C SER A 110 14.08 -3.94 3.11
N LYS A 111 14.24 -2.70 3.56
CA LYS A 111 13.74 -1.50 2.87
C LYS A 111 14.80 -0.86 1.98
N PHE A 112 16.01 -1.42 1.93
CA PHE A 112 17.11 -0.87 1.13
C PHE A 112 16.67 -0.63 -0.31
N GLY A 113 16.95 0.56 -0.84
CA GLY A 113 16.58 0.94 -2.19
C GLY A 113 15.09 1.22 -2.43
N GLN A 114 14.24 1.12 -1.39
CA GLN A 114 12.82 1.49 -1.51
C GLN A 114 12.63 2.99 -1.29
N PRO A 115 11.59 3.61 -1.90
CA PRO A 115 11.26 5.00 -1.66
C PRO A 115 10.85 5.24 -0.21
N GLU A 116 11.39 6.30 0.38
CA GLU A 116 11.02 6.78 1.72
C GLU A 116 9.73 7.60 1.68
N TYR A 117 9.43 8.24 0.54
CA TYR A 117 8.29 9.11 0.37
C TYR A 117 7.54 8.84 -0.93
N TYR A 118 6.27 9.22 -0.92
CA TYR A 118 5.41 9.25 -2.10
C TYR A 118 4.78 10.64 -2.26
N TYR A 119 4.76 11.14 -3.49
CA TYR A 119 4.01 12.34 -3.87
C TYR A 119 2.67 11.92 -4.46
N VAL A 120 1.60 12.43 -3.90
CA VAL A 120 0.23 12.23 -4.41
C VAL A 120 -0.24 13.53 -5.03
N SER A 121 -0.60 13.49 -6.31
CA SER A 121 -1.10 14.66 -7.07
C SER A 121 -2.52 14.40 -7.54
N SER A 122 -3.49 14.75 -6.72
CA SER A 122 -4.92 14.62 -7.01
C SER A 122 -5.51 15.94 -7.50
N ILE A 123 -6.75 15.89 -7.98
CA ILE A 123 -7.51 17.09 -8.36
C ILE A 123 -7.78 18.04 -7.17
N TYR A 124 -7.69 17.53 -5.95
CA TYR A 124 -7.89 18.28 -4.71
C TYR A 124 -6.61 18.89 -4.15
N GLY A 125 -5.46 18.66 -4.80
CA GLY A 125 -4.17 19.15 -4.39
C GLY A 125 -3.08 18.08 -4.40
N SER A 126 -1.86 18.52 -4.12
CA SER A 126 -0.69 17.65 -4.06
C SER A 126 -0.11 17.66 -2.64
N PHE A 127 0.32 16.51 -2.18
CA PHE A 127 0.97 16.36 -0.89
C PHE A 127 2.03 15.26 -0.94
N LYS A 128 2.95 15.33 0.01
CA LYS A 128 3.99 14.34 0.25
C LYS A 128 3.58 13.48 1.45
N VAL A 129 3.83 12.19 1.38
CA VAL A 129 3.53 11.26 2.47
C VAL A 129 4.71 10.32 2.70
N HIS A 130 5.02 10.08 3.97
CA HIS A 130 6.05 9.12 4.37
C HIS A 130 5.55 7.68 4.20
N GLU A 131 6.43 6.78 3.78
CA GLU A 131 6.06 5.38 3.47
C GLU A 131 5.42 4.63 4.63
N SER A 132 5.77 4.97 5.89
CA SER A 132 5.19 4.33 7.09
C SER A 132 3.69 4.60 7.26
N ARG A 133 3.15 5.59 6.55
CA ARG A 133 1.72 5.92 6.50
C ARG A 133 1.03 5.33 5.28
N CYS A 134 1.72 4.43 4.56
CA CYS A 134 1.27 3.92 3.27
C CYS A 134 1.23 2.40 3.25
N LEU A 135 0.19 1.84 2.61
CA LEU A 135 0.17 0.45 2.18
C LEU A 135 0.33 0.44 0.67
N VAL A 136 1.41 -0.17 0.20
CA VAL A 136 1.77 -0.18 -1.22
C VAL A 136 1.35 -1.49 -1.86
N PHE A 137 0.45 -1.41 -2.82
CA PHE A 137 -0.02 -2.56 -3.62
C PHE A 137 0.70 -2.58 -4.97
N ARG A 138 1.33 -3.70 -5.31
CA ARG A 138 2.04 -3.89 -6.58
C ARG A 138 1.51 -5.13 -7.28
N ASN A 139 1.26 -5.04 -8.58
CA ASN A 139 0.83 -6.20 -9.37
C ASN A 139 2.02 -7.03 -9.82
N GLY A 140 2.13 -8.23 -9.25
CA GLY A 140 3.19 -9.18 -9.55
C GLY A 140 4.55 -8.81 -8.96
N VAL A 141 5.39 -9.82 -8.83
CA VAL A 141 6.78 -9.66 -8.39
C VAL A 141 7.67 -9.50 -9.61
N LEU A 142 8.37 -8.39 -9.70
CA LEU A 142 9.33 -8.11 -10.76
C LEU A 142 10.75 -8.11 -10.19
N PRO A 143 11.77 -8.47 -10.98
CA PRO A 143 13.15 -8.23 -10.58
C PRO A 143 13.35 -6.76 -10.23
N GLU A 144 14.09 -6.48 -9.17
CA GLU A 144 14.27 -5.14 -8.61
C GLU A 144 14.70 -4.12 -9.68
N GLN A 145 15.68 -4.46 -10.49
CA GLN A 145 16.17 -3.59 -11.56
C GLN A 145 15.09 -3.26 -12.60
N THR A 146 14.23 -4.23 -12.94
CA THR A 146 13.10 -4.01 -13.86
C THR A 146 12.01 -3.17 -13.20
N SER A 147 11.68 -3.47 -11.95
CA SER A 147 10.70 -2.72 -11.17
C SER A 147 11.12 -1.25 -11.05
N ASN A 148 12.35 -0.99 -10.66
CA ASN A 148 12.83 0.36 -10.41
C ASN A 148 13.02 1.17 -11.69
N ALA A 149 13.65 0.59 -12.72
CA ALA A 149 13.98 1.32 -13.96
C ALA A 149 12.80 1.45 -14.93
N THR A 150 12.02 0.38 -15.11
CA THR A 150 10.96 0.36 -16.13
C THR A 150 9.59 0.74 -15.57
N TYR A 151 9.29 0.28 -14.37
CA TYR A 151 7.98 0.45 -13.73
C TYR A 151 7.99 1.44 -12.57
N LEU A 152 9.12 2.12 -12.34
CA LEU A 152 9.23 3.20 -11.35
C LEU A 152 8.76 2.77 -9.96
N PHE A 153 9.32 1.66 -9.45
CA PHE A 153 9.00 1.01 -8.18
C PHE A 153 7.61 0.36 -8.11
N TRP A 154 6.86 0.35 -9.21
CA TRP A 154 5.56 -0.31 -9.30
C TRP A 154 5.65 -1.70 -9.94
N GLY A 155 4.54 -2.41 -9.93
CA GLY A 155 4.40 -3.66 -10.66
C GLY A 155 3.99 -3.45 -12.11
N MET A 156 3.86 -4.55 -12.85
CA MET A 156 3.43 -4.54 -14.24
C MET A 156 1.90 -4.63 -14.33
N PRO A 157 1.23 -3.71 -15.06
CA PRO A 157 -0.21 -3.79 -15.31
C PRO A 157 -0.60 -5.11 -15.98
N GLU A 158 -1.74 -5.67 -15.61
CA GLU A 158 -2.17 -6.96 -16.15
C GLU A 158 -2.40 -6.92 -17.66
N TYR A 159 -2.90 -5.80 -18.21
CA TYR A 159 -3.11 -5.65 -19.65
C TYR A 159 -1.81 -5.76 -20.46
N VAL A 160 -0.66 -5.45 -19.88
CA VAL A 160 0.64 -5.61 -20.55
C VAL A 160 0.97 -7.09 -20.77
N ARG A 161 0.59 -7.94 -19.82
CA ARG A 161 0.76 -9.40 -19.93
C ARG A 161 -0.11 -10.00 -21.02
N ILE A 162 -1.37 -9.59 -21.06
CA ILE A 162 -2.35 -10.17 -22.02
C ILE A 162 -2.31 -9.52 -23.41
N ARG A 163 -1.66 -8.34 -23.55
CA ARG A 163 -1.59 -7.60 -24.82
C ARG A 163 -1.04 -8.45 -25.98
N ARG A 164 -0.11 -9.32 -25.70
CA ARG A 164 0.48 -10.21 -26.69
C ARG A 164 -0.55 -11.22 -27.18
N ALA A 165 -1.29 -11.84 -26.27
CA ALA A 165 -2.35 -12.78 -26.58
C ALA A 165 -3.57 -12.15 -27.28
N LEU A 166 -3.80 -10.85 -27.11
CA LEU A 166 -4.90 -10.12 -27.78
C LEU A 166 -4.53 -9.65 -29.21
N ARG A 167 -3.25 -9.76 -29.60
CA ARG A 167 -2.77 -9.37 -30.94
C ARG A 167 -2.61 -10.55 -31.90
N GLU A 168 -2.65 -11.77 -31.39
CA GLU A 168 -2.66 -13.01 -32.14
C GLU A 168 -4.13 -13.47 -32.40
#